data_4a1f391755941c4ddfdb5c1db89c3606
#
_entry.id   4a1f391755941c4ddfdb5c1db89c3606
#
_cell.length_a   1.000
_cell.length_b   1.000
_cell.length_c   1.000
_cell.angle_alpha   90.00
_cell.angle_beta   90.00
_cell.angle_gamma   90.00
#
_symmetry.space_group_name_H-M   'P 1'
#
loop_
_entity.id
_entity.type
_entity.pdbx_description
1 polymer ?
#
loop_
_entity_poly.entity_id
_entity_poly.type
_entity_poly.pdbx_seq_one_letter_code
_entity_poly.pdbx_strand_id
1 'polypeptide(L)'
;MAAAERRERKRIPVKLKVDCIHEEDYLISFSRDISADGMFIHSENPPEVGKRIELHFSIDGIEKLEVPASVVWVNRSGDLKDFGLGVKFIRPSVALKDSIMRAVNKVAVLEKSPT
;
A
#
# COMPACT_ATOMS: atom_id res chain seq x y z
N MET A 1 -4.79 23.79 4.24
CA MET A 1 -5.07 23.28 2.90
C MET A 1 -4.92 21.79 2.85
N ALA A 2 -6.00 21.11 2.68
CA ALA A 2 -5.97 19.65 2.65
C ALA A 2 -5.06 19.11 1.55
N ALA A 3 -5.07 19.77 0.39
CA ALA A 3 -4.23 19.32 -0.73
C ALA A 3 -2.74 19.40 -0.40
N ALA A 4 -2.34 20.42 0.35
CA ALA A 4 -0.95 20.56 0.73
C ALA A 4 -0.54 19.46 1.69
N GLU A 5 -1.43 19.12 2.61
CA GLU A 5 -1.14 18.04 3.55
C GLU A 5 -0.96 16.72 2.86
N ARG A 6 -1.79 16.45 1.85
CA ARG A 6 -1.68 15.18 1.15
C ARG A 6 -0.37 15.04 0.40
N ARG A 7 0.23 16.16 0.01
CA ARG A 7 1.50 16.08 -0.71
C ARG A 7 2.64 15.65 0.18
N GLU A 8 2.49 15.77 1.50
CA GLU A 8 3.50 15.27 2.42
C GLU A 8 3.49 13.76 2.50
N ARG A 9 2.38 13.13 2.10
CA ARG A 9 2.25 11.68 2.13
C ARG A 9 2.44 11.15 0.73
N LYS A 10 3.65 11.28 0.27
CA LYS A 10 4.01 10.92 -1.08
C LYS A 10 3.73 9.47 -1.35
N ARG A 11 3.07 9.21 -2.47
CA ARG A 11 2.83 7.87 -2.97
C ARG A 11 3.72 7.62 -4.18
N ILE A 12 4.24 6.41 -4.27
CA ILE A 12 5.04 6.02 -5.42
C ILE A 12 4.47 4.74 -6.00
N PRO A 13 4.57 4.57 -7.33
CA PRO A 13 4.16 3.31 -7.94
C PRO A 13 5.20 2.25 -7.63
N VAL A 14 4.82 1.30 -6.80
CA VAL A 14 5.69 0.20 -6.40
C VAL A 14 4.89 -1.08 -6.45
N LYS A 15 5.39 -2.06 -7.19
CA LYS A 15 4.76 -3.35 -7.29
C LYS A 15 5.38 -4.30 -6.28
N LEU A 16 4.73 -4.45 -5.15
CA LEU A 16 5.14 -5.38 -4.11
C LEU A 16 4.19 -6.55 -4.08
N LYS A 17 4.73 -7.73 -3.85
CA LYS A 17 3.88 -8.89 -3.58
C LYS A 17 3.31 -8.72 -2.17
N VAL A 18 2.00 -8.77 -2.07
CA VAL A 18 1.30 -8.56 -0.79
C VAL A 18 0.33 -9.70 -0.58
N ASP A 19 0.44 -10.34 0.57
CA ASP A 19 -0.53 -11.33 0.98
C ASP A 19 -1.57 -10.60 1.84
N CYS A 20 -2.83 -10.69 1.43
CA CYS A 20 -3.93 -10.05 2.15
C CYS A 20 -4.77 -11.11 2.82
N ILE A 21 -4.95 -10.96 4.12
CA ILE A 21 -5.72 -11.93 4.90
C ILE A 21 -6.92 -11.21 5.51
N HIS A 22 -8.11 -11.69 5.16
CA HIS A 22 -9.36 -11.14 5.67
C HIS A 22 -10.21 -12.32 6.14
N GLU A 23 -10.40 -12.41 7.44
CA GLU A 23 -11.14 -13.52 8.05
C GLU A 23 -10.49 -14.83 7.62
N GLU A 24 -11.21 -15.68 6.89
CA GLU A 24 -10.64 -16.95 6.42
C GLU A 24 -10.14 -16.86 4.97
N ASP A 25 -10.29 -15.72 4.36
CA ASP A 25 -9.88 -15.53 2.97
C ASP A 25 -8.42 -15.12 2.91
N TYR A 26 -7.73 -15.66 1.92
CA TYR A 26 -6.32 -15.39 1.70
C TYR A 26 -6.13 -15.03 0.24
N LEU A 27 -5.59 -13.85 0.00
CA LEU A 27 -5.38 -13.35 -1.34
C LEU A 27 -3.92 -12.96 -1.53
N ILE A 28 -3.29 -13.45 -2.58
CA ILE A 28 -1.95 -13.02 -2.96
C ILE A 28 -2.12 -12.05 -4.11
N SER A 29 -1.59 -10.85 -3.95
CA SER A 29 -1.73 -9.84 -4.97
C SER A 29 -0.50 -8.94 -5.00
N PHE A 30 -0.61 -7.83 -5.70
CA PHE A 30 0.48 -6.87 -5.83
C PHE A 30 -0.05 -5.48 -5.52
N SER A 31 0.80 -4.69 -4.88
CA SER A 31 0.48 -3.29 -4.68
C SER A 31 0.64 -2.53 -5.99
N ARG A 32 -0.07 -1.42 -6.11
CA ARG A 32 0.12 -0.49 -7.23
C ARG A 32 0.93 0.71 -6.79
N ASP A 33 0.72 1.13 -5.57
CA ASP A 33 1.47 2.25 -5.02
C ASP A 33 1.52 2.08 -3.51
N ILE A 34 2.45 2.80 -2.88
CA ILE A 34 2.63 2.74 -1.44
C ILE A 34 3.04 4.12 -0.94
N SER A 35 2.63 4.42 0.29
CA SER A 35 3.07 5.59 1.03
C SER A 35 3.30 5.18 2.47
N ALA A 36 3.77 6.11 3.30
CA ALA A 36 3.99 5.82 4.71
C ALA A 36 2.71 5.45 5.45
N ASP A 37 1.56 5.82 4.92
CA ASP A 37 0.26 5.59 5.58
C ASP A 37 -0.49 4.37 5.07
N GLY A 38 -0.20 3.90 3.86
CA GLY A 38 -0.95 2.80 3.30
C GLY A 38 -0.55 2.48 1.89
N MET A 39 -1.36 1.68 1.22
CA MET A 39 -1.08 1.30 -0.15
C MET A 39 -2.37 0.99 -0.90
N PHE A 40 -2.28 1.00 -2.22
CA PHE A 40 -3.36 0.50 -3.07
C PHE A 40 -2.98 -0.88 -3.57
N ILE A 41 -3.89 -1.82 -3.45
CA ILE A 41 -3.66 -3.23 -3.77
C ILE A 41 -4.66 -3.67 -4.82
N HIS A 42 -4.17 -4.39 -5.81
CA HIS A 42 -5.03 -4.99 -6.82
C HIS A 42 -5.92 -6.06 -6.22
N SER A 43 -7.17 -6.09 -6.61
CA SER A 43 -8.06 -7.18 -6.28
C SER A 43 -9.28 -7.12 -7.19
N GLU A 44 -9.64 -8.25 -7.79
CA GLU A 44 -10.85 -8.30 -8.61
C GLU A 44 -12.10 -8.37 -7.75
N ASN A 45 -11.94 -8.72 -6.49
CA ASN A 45 -13.06 -8.81 -5.56
C ASN A 45 -12.65 -8.20 -4.22
N PRO A 46 -12.48 -6.87 -4.17
CA PRO A 46 -11.99 -6.25 -2.94
C PRO A 46 -13.01 -6.31 -1.81
N PRO A 47 -12.53 -6.42 -0.57
CA PRO A 47 -13.42 -6.32 0.60
C PRO A 47 -14.05 -4.93 0.68
N GLU A 48 -15.11 -4.84 1.44
CA GLU A 48 -15.81 -3.57 1.58
C GLU A 48 -15.03 -2.59 2.44
N VAL A 49 -15.30 -1.30 2.20
CA VAL A 49 -14.74 -0.23 3.02
C VAL A 49 -15.12 -0.47 4.48
N GLY A 50 -14.15 -0.23 5.36
CA GLY A 50 -14.34 -0.42 6.79
C GLY A 50 -13.85 -1.76 7.30
N LYS A 51 -13.60 -2.70 6.41
CA LYS A 51 -13.10 -4.01 6.84
C LYS A 51 -11.65 -3.91 7.27
N ARG A 52 -11.29 -4.72 8.26
CA ARG A 52 -9.92 -4.83 8.72
C ARG A 52 -9.28 -6.05 8.06
N ILE A 53 -8.07 -5.85 7.56
CA ILE A 53 -7.32 -6.92 6.91
C ILE A 53 -5.90 -6.92 7.47
N GLU A 54 -5.20 -8.01 7.27
CA GLU A 54 -3.81 -8.10 7.65
C GLU A 54 -2.98 -8.26 6.38
N LEU A 55 -1.93 -7.47 6.26
CA LEU A 55 -1.06 -7.48 5.11
C LEU A 55 0.27 -8.09 5.48
N HIS A 56 0.79 -8.96 4.61
CA HIS A 56 2.11 -9.55 4.78
C HIS A 56 2.93 -9.20 3.55
N PHE A 57 4.03 -8.51 3.76
CA PHE A 57 4.90 -8.11 2.65
C PHE A 57 6.29 -7.79 3.17
N SER A 58 7.20 -7.59 2.24
CA SER A 58 8.57 -7.20 2.56
C SER A 58 8.90 -5.92 1.83
N ILE A 59 9.66 -5.05 2.47
CA ILE A 59 10.08 -3.80 1.84
C ILE A 59 11.41 -3.35 2.44
N ASP A 60 12.29 -2.93 1.55
CA ASP A 60 13.55 -2.25 1.89
C ASP A 60 14.29 -2.84 3.09
N GLY A 61 14.68 -4.10 2.97
CA GLY A 61 15.50 -4.75 3.98
C GLY A 61 14.76 -5.32 5.16
N ILE A 62 13.46 -5.11 5.24
CA ILE A 62 12.65 -5.72 6.28
C ILE A 62 11.75 -6.76 5.63
N GLU A 63 11.91 -8.02 6.07
CA GLU A 63 11.15 -9.13 5.50
C GLU A 63 10.03 -9.54 6.43
N LYS A 64 8.99 -10.09 5.83
CA LYS A 64 7.88 -10.70 6.55
C LYS A 64 7.20 -9.73 7.51
N LEU A 65 6.96 -8.53 7.02
CA LEU A 65 6.16 -7.58 7.78
C LEU A 65 4.72 -8.05 7.85
N GLU A 66 4.12 -7.94 9.04
CA GLU A 66 2.72 -8.24 9.24
C GLU A 66 2.07 -6.95 9.74
N VAL A 67 1.24 -6.37 8.90
CA VAL A 67 0.72 -5.04 9.16
C VAL A 67 -0.80 -5.04 9.12
N PRO A 68 -1.45 -4.71 10.23
CA PRO A 68 -2.90 -4.56 10.17
C PRO A 68 -3.27 -3.30 9.42
N ALA A 69 -4.36 -3.36 8.69
CA ALA A 69 -4.81 -2.23 7.89
C ALA A 69 -6.33 -2.24 7.80
N SER A 70 -6.89 -1.11 7.48
CA SER A 70 -8.32 -1.02 7.22
C SER A 70 -8.55 -0.57 5.80
N VAL A 71 -9.61 -1.07 5.19
CA VAL A 71 -10.00 -0.70 3.83
C VAL A 71 -10.70 0.66 3.91
N VAL A 72 -10.11 1.66 3.27
CA VAL A 72 -10.65 3.01 3.30
C VAL A 72 -11.22 3.44 1.96
N TRP A 73 -10.93 2.67 0.91
CA TRP A 73 -11.41 3.01 -0.43
C TRP A 73 -11.40 1.76 -1.29
N VAL A 74 -12.38 1.66 -2.18
CA VAL A 74 -12.50 0.52 -3.07
C VAL A 74 -12.82 1.03 -4.48
N ASN A 75 -12.14 0.48 -5.46
CA ASN A 75 -12.42 0.76 -6.86
C ASN A 75 -12.98 -0.49 -7.55
N ARG A 76 -14.21 -0.40 -8.02
CA ARG A 76 -14.86 -1.47 -8.76
C ARG A 76 -15.36 -0.99 -10.11
N SER A 77 -14.77 0.06 -10.65
CA SER A 77 -15.19 0.61 -11.94
C SER A 77 -14.05 0.49 -12.95
N GLY A 78 -14.44 0.45 -14.22
CA GLY A 78 -13.47 0.28 -15.29
C GLY A 78 -13.18 -1.19 -15.55
N ASP A 79 -11.97 -1.48 -16.01
CA ASP A 79 -11.54 -2.84 -16.27
C ASP A 79 -11.19 -3.55 -14.96
N LEU A 80 -11.32 -4.88 -14.95
CA LEU A 80 -10.97 -5.66 -13.77
C LEU A 80 -9.52 -5.42 -13.33
N LYS A 81 -8.64 -5.12 -14.26
CA LYS A 81 -7.24 -4.85 -13.91
C LYS A 81 -7.09 -3.61 -13.06
N ASP A 82 -8.10 -2.74 -13.06
CA ASP A 82 -8.06 -1.51 -12.28
C ASP A 82 -8.78 -1.65 -10.94
N PHE A 83 -9.44 -2.77 -10.72
CA PHE A 83 -10.13 -3.02 -9.46
C PHE A 83 -9.12 -3.18 -8.33
N GLY A 84 -9.50 -2.73 -7.16
CA GLY A 84 -8.66 -2.89 -6.01
C GLY A 84 -9.15 -2.14 -4.79
N LEU A 85 -8.28 -2.07 -3.80
CA LEU A 85 -8.61 -1.44 -2.53
C LEU A 85 -7.46 -0.57 -2.06
N GLY A 86 -7.83 0.57 -1.52
CA GLY A 86 -6.89 1.41 -0.82
C GLY A 86 -6.98 1.09 0.66
N VAL A 87 -5.84 0.87 1.28
CA VAL A 87 -5.80 0.53 2.70
C VAL A 87 -4.95 1.54 3.46
N LYS A 88 -5.31 1.74 4.71
CA LYS A 88 -4.55 2.57 5.62
C LYS A 88 -3.99 1.67 6.71
N PHE A 89 -2.69 1.76 6.95
CA PHE A 89 -2.06 0.97 8.00
C PHE A 89 -2.59 1.39 9.35
N ILE A 90 -2.81 0.42 10.23
CA ILE A 90 -3.28 0.69 11.59
C ILE A 90 -2.06 0.72 12.50
N ARG A 91 -1.80 1.88 13.10
CA ARG A 91 -0.67 2.08 14.02
C ARG A 91 0.64 1.50 13.48
N PRO A 92 1.08 1.96 12.31
CA PRO A 92 2.32 1.45 11.75
C PRO A 92 3.49 1.79 12.67
N SER A 93 4.44 0.86 12.79
CA SER A 93 5.62 1.08 13.60
C SER A 93 6.53 2.12 12.97
N VAL A 94 7.40 2.70 13.78
CA VAL A 94 8.40 3.64 13.27
C VAL A 94 9.29 2.95 12.25
N ALA A 95 9.67 1.70 12.53
CA ALA A 95 10.52 0.94 11.60
C ALA A 95 9.84 0.77 10.25
N LEU A 96 8.54 0.47 10.23
CA LEU A 96 7.80 0.34 8.99
C LEU A 96 7.78 1.66 8.23
N LYS A 97 7.44 2.75 8.91
CA LYS A 97 7.38 4.06 8.27
C LYS A 97 8.73 4.44 7.68
N ASP A 98 9.80 4.21 8.44
CA ASP A 98 11.15 4.53 7.97
C ASP A 98 11.52 3.71 6.74
N SER A 99 11.18 2.43 6.73
CA SER A 99 11.47 1.57 5.58
C SER A 99 10.72 2.05 4.34
N ILE A 100 9.46 2.42 4.53
CA ILE A 100 8.68 2.92 3.41
C ILE A 100 9.26 4.23 2.90
N MET A 101 9.63 5.13 3.80
CA MET A 101 10.20 6.41 3.39
C MET A 101 11.52 6.22 2.66
N ARG A 102 12.33 5.27 3.08
CA ARG A 102 13.57 4.97 2.35
C ARG A 102 13.27 4.47 0.94
N ALA A 103 12.28 3.59 0.80
CA ALA A 103 11.89 3.08 -0.51
C ALA A 103 11.36 4.21 -1.39
N VAL A 104 10.51 5.08 -0.83
CA VAL A 104 9.97 6.22 -1.56
C VAL A 104 11.09 7.13 -2.02
N ASN A 105 12.05 7.41 -1.15
CA ASN A 105 13.14 8.30 -1.49
C ASN A 105 14.04 7.71 -2.57
N LYS A 106 14.27 6.41 -2.54
CA LYS A 106 15.06 5.76 -3.58
C LYS A 106 14.42 5.91 -4.95
N VAL A 107 13.11 5.68 -5.02
CA VAL A 107 12.39 5.81 -6.28
C VAL A 107 12.43 7.26 -6.77
N ALA A 108 12.22 8.20 -5.86
CA ALA A 108 12.25 9.62 -6.22
C ALA A 108 13.61 10.02 -6.79
N VAL A 109 14.69 9.52 -6.20
CA VAL A 109 16.03 9.83 -6.70
C VAL A 109 16.23 9.25 -8.08
N LEU A 110 15.81 8.01 -8.30
CA LEU A 110 15.96 7.37 -9.60
C LEU A 110 15.16 8.10 -10.67
N GLU A 111 13.97 8.56 -10.35
CA GLU A 111 13.13 9.27 -11.30
C GLU A 111 13.70 10.63 -11.65
N LYS A 112 14.39 11.26 -10.72
CA LYS A 112 14.99 12.57 -10.95
C LYS A 112 16.36 12.50 -11.59
N SER A 113 16.92 11.31 -11.64
CA SER A 113 18.28 11.16 -12.17
C SER A 113 18.29 11.44 -13.65
N PRO A 114 19.12 12.36 -14.10
CA PRO A 114 19.26 12.58 -15.55
C PRO A 114 19.99 11.38 -16.15
N THR A 115 19.57 10.99 -17.27
CA THR A 115 20.19 9.86 -17.95
C THR A 115 21.12 10.31 -19.05
#